data_a58e95c8e71029c3f91d23afafc8c1c0
#
_entry.id   a58e95c8e71029c3f91d23afafc8c1c0
#
_cell.length_a   1.000
_cell.length_b   1.000
_cell.length_c   1.000
_cell.angle_alpha   90.00
_cell.angle_beta   90.00
_cell.angle_gamma   90.00
#
_symmetry.space_group_name_H-M   'P 1'
#
loop_
_entity.id
_entity.type
_entity.pdbx_description
1 polymer ?
#
loop_
_entity_poly.entity_id
_entity_poly.type
_entity_poly.pdbx_seq_one_letter_code
_entity_poly.pdbx_strand_id
1 'polypeptide(L)'
;MYRILIVEDDTIIAEKIANHLKIWNHDVRIVTDFQHVLKDFAEFDPHLVLLDITLPFYNGYYWCQEIRKISKNPILFISSASDNMNIVMAMNMGGD
;
A
#
# COMPACT_ATOMS: atom_id res chain seq x y z
N MET A 1 -11.12 -12.39 6.94
CA MET A 1 -10.03 -12.36 5.98
C MET A 1 -10.17 -11.20 5.01
N TYR A 2 -9.13 -10.43 4.84
CA TYR A 2 -9.14 -9.27 3.94
C TYR A 2 -8.07 -9.43 2.87
N ARG A 3 -8.27 -8.77 1.75
CA ARG A 3 -7.25 -8.65 0.71
C ARG A 3 -6.50 -7.36 0.96
N ILE A 4 -5.19 -7.45 1.13
CA ILE A 4 -4.34 -6.31 1.48
C ILE A 4 -3.27 -6.17 0.42
N LEU A 5 -3.23 -5.00 -0.21
CA LEU A 5 -2.23 -4.68 -1.23
C LEU A 5 -1.10 -3.91 -0.55
N ILE A 6 0.14 -4.37 -0.77
CA ILE A 6 1.32 -3.72 -0.21
C ILE A 6 2.07 -3.03 -1.35
N VAL A 7 2.26 -1.73 -1.21
CA VAL A 7 3.01 -0.91 -2.16
C VAL A 7 4.24 -0.39 -1.43
N GLU A 8 5.28 -1.19 -1.46
CA GLU A 8 6.55 -0.95 -0.77
C GLU A 8 7.67 -1.51 -1.63
N ASP A 9 8.64 -0.68 -2.01
CA ASP A 9 9.71 -1.11 -2.90
C ASP A 9 10.87 -1.80 -2.18
N ASP A 10 10.99 -1.65 -0.87
CA ASP A 10 11.94 -2.45 -0.11
C ASP A 10 11.37 -3.85 0.07
N THR A 11 11.95 -4.81 -0.63
CA THR A 11 11.41 -6.17 -0.66
C THR A 11 11.47 -6.85 0.70
N ILE A 12 12.49 -6.53 1.51
CA ILE A 12 12.61 -7.12 2.84
C ILE A 12 11.46 -6.64 3.73
N ILE A 13 11.20 -5.35 3.70
CA ILE A 13 10.12 -4.77 4.50
C ILE A 13 8.76 -5.29 4.00
N ALA A 14 8.57 -5.29 2.69
CA ALA A 14 7.32 -5.76 2.11
C ALA A 14 7.02 -7.20 2.50
N GLU A 15 8.04 -8.07 2.45
CA GLU A 15 7.86 -9.46 2.78
C GLU A 15 7.63 -9.68 4.27
N LYS A 16 8.28 -8.91 5.12
CA LYS A 16 8.02 -9.00 6.56
C LYS A 16 6.58 -8.62 6.88
N ILE A 17 6.08 -7.55 6.27
CA ILE A 17 4.69 -7.16 6.46
C ILE A 17 3.76 -8.24 5.93
N ALA A 18 4.03 -8.74 4.73
CA ALA A 18 3.21 -9.77 4.11
C ALA A 18 3.13 -11.03 4.97
N ASN A 19 4.27 -11.49 5.49
CA ASN A 19 4.29 -12.68 6.31
C ASN A 19 3.49 -12.51 7.59
N HIS A 20 3.57 -11.35 8.19
CA HIS A 20 2.79 -11.04 9.40
C HIS A 20 1.29 -11.10 9.12
N LEU A 21 0.88 -10.50 8.01
CA LEU A 21 -0.53 -10.47 7.64
C LEU A 21 -1.06 -11.85 7.28
N LYS A 22 -0.23 -12.67 6.64
CA LYS A 22 -0.62 -14.03 6.29
C LYS A 22 -0.82 -14.92 7.52
N ILE A 23 -0.06 -14.69 8.58
CA ILE A 23 -0.27 -15.39 9.84
C ILE A 23 -1.67 -15.15 10.39
N TRP A 24 -2.20 -13.94 10.16
CA TRP A 24 -3.56 -13.57 10.57
C TRP A 24 -4.61 -13.90 9.51
N ASN A 25 -4.27 -14.74 8.55
CA ASN A 25 -5.20 -15.26 7.54
C ASN A 25 -5.68 -14.22 6.53
N HIS A 26 -4.87 -13.22 6.25
CA HIS A 26 -5.20 -12.27 5.20
C HIS A 26 -4.56 -12.67 3.88
N ASP A 27 -5.23 -12.33 2.78
CA ASP A 27 -4.65 -12.41 1.46
C ASP A 27 -3.79 -11.19 1.21
N VAL A 28 -2.59 -11.38 0.68
CA VAL A 28 -1.66 -10.29 0.48
C VAL A 28 -1.09 -10.34 -0.92
N ARG A 29 -1.02 -9.17 -1.56
CA ARG A 29 -0.33 -9.01 -2.83
C ARG A 29 0.68 -7.89 -2.69
N ILE A 30 1.92 -8.14 -3.11
CA ILE A 30 2.98 -7.14 -3.11
C ILE A 30 3.15 -6.62 -4.53
N VAL A 31 3.08 -5.30 -4.70
CA VAL A 31 3.30 -4.67 -5.99
C VAL A 31 4.77 -4.77 -6.37
N THR A 32 5.03 -5.10 -7.62
CA THR A 32 6.39 -5.13 -8.17
C THR A 32 6.61 -4.12 -9.29
N ASP A 33 5.54 -3.67 -9.93
CA ASP A 33 5.64 -2.68 -11.00
C ASP A 33 5.13 -1.33 -10.49
N PHE A 34 6.07 -0.47 -10.11
CA PHE A 34 5.73 0.80 -9.46
C PHE A 34 5.35 1.89 -10.45
N GLN A 35 5.29 1.59 -11.72
CA GLN A 35 4.71 2.49 -12.71
C GLN A 35 3.24 2.20 -12.95
N HIS A 36 2.77 1.02 -12.55
CA HIS A 36 1.42 0.55 -12.85
C HIS A 36 0.71 0.00 -11.62
N VAL A 37 0.76 0.76 -10.53
CA VAL A 37 0.14 0.33 -9.26
C VAL A 37 -1.37 0.14 -9.40
N LEU A 38 -2.03 0.97 -10.22
CA LEU A 38 -3.47 0.84 -10.41
C LEU A 38 -3.86 -0.48 -11.08
N LYS A 39 -2.97 -1.05 -11.86
CA LYS A 39 -3.24 -2.36 -12.46
C LYS A 39 -3.35 -3.42 -11.38
N ASP A 40 -2.39 -3.45 -10.46
CA ASP A 40 -2.44 -4.37 -9.32
C ASP A 40 -3.67 -4.10 -8.45
N PHE A 41 -3.98 -2.84 -8.23
CA PHE A 41 -5.15 -2.47 -7.46
C PHE A 41 -6.43 -3.03 -8.09
N ALA A 42 -6.59 -2.84 -9.39
CA ALA A 42 -7.79 -3.30 -10.09
C ALA A 42 -7.89 -4.83 -10.10
N GLU A 43 -6.77 -5.50 -10.34
CA GLU A 43 -6.76 -6.97 -10.42
C GLU A 43 -7.01 -7.63 -9.08
N PHE A 44 -6.41 -7.09 -8.03
CA PHE A 44 -6.50 -7.69 -6.71
C PHE A 44 -7.77 -7.26 -5.96
N ASP A 45 -8.27 -6.09 -6.27
CA ASP A 45 -9.45 -5.51 -5.61
C ASP A 45 -9.29 -5.54 -4.08
N PRO A 46 -8.30 -4.84 -3.54
CA PRO A 46 -7.99 -4.94 -2.10
C PRO A 46 -9.00 -4.22 -1.23
N HIS A 47 -9.16 -4.73 -0.03
CA HIS A 47 -9.93 -4.04 1.01
C HIS A 47 -9.12 -2.93 1.67
N LEU A 48 -7.80 -3.09 1.69
CA LEU A 48 -6.88 -2.16 2.35
C LEU A 48 -5.60 -2.06 1.52
N VAL A 49 -5.08 -0.85 1.40
CA VAL A 49 -3.78 -0.63 0.77
C VAL A 49 -2.80 -0.11 1.81
N LEU A 50 -1.65 -0.75 1.91
CA LEU A 50 -0.51 -0.26 2.68
C LEU A 50 0.43 0.39 1.69
N LEU A 51 0.65 1.68 1.82
CA LEU A 51 1.25 2.49 0.76
C LEU A 51 2.44 3.27 1.32
N ASP A 52 3.63 2.94 0.83
CA ASP A 52 4.82 3.68 1.18
C ASP A 52 4.79 5.06 0.53
N ILE A 53 5.29 6.04 1.25
CA ILE A 53 5.34 7.41 0.76
C ILE A 53 6.45 7.56 -0.27
N THR A 54 7.62 6.99 0.01
CA THR A 54 8.79 7.13 -0.85
C THR A 54 8.90 5.92 -1.78
N LEU A 55 8.54 6.13 -3.03
CA LEU A 55 8.52 5.07 -4.04
C LEU A 55 9.26 5.53 -5.29
N PRO A 56 9.76 4.59 -6.12
CA PRO A 56 10.29 4.97 -7.42
C PRO A 56 9.18 5.47 -8.35
N PHE A 57 9.53 6.34 -9.28
CA PHE A 57 8.68 6.96 -10.29
C PHE A 57 7.69 7.94 -9.71
N TYR A 58 6.72 7.48 -8.93
CA TYR A 58 5.67 8.31 -8.33
C TYR A 58 5.59 7.98 -6.86
N ASN A 59 5.46 9.01 -6.01
CA ASN A 59 5.39 8.78 -4.58
C ASN A 59 4.01 8.25 -4.14
N GLY A 60 3.92 7.92 -2.84
CA GLY A 60 2.67 7.37 -2.32
C GLY A 60 1.49 8.32 -2.40
N TYR A 61 1.74 9.61 -2.26
CA TYR A 61 0.64 10.59 -2.37
C TYR A 61 0.02 10.60 -3.75
N TYR A 62 0.85 10.47 -4.78
CA TYR A 62 0.36 10.36 -6.15
C TYR A 62 -0.58 9.17 -6.30
N TRP A 63 -0.14 8.00 -5.86
CA TRP A 63 -0.96 6.80 -5.99
C TRP A 63 -2.21 6.86 -5.13
N CYS A 64 -2.13 7.49 -3.95
CA CYS A 64 -3.31 7.68 -3.13
C CYS A 64 -4.36 8.49 -3.88
N GLN A 65 -3.97 9.57 -4.52
CA GLN A 65 -4.90 10.39 -5.29
C GLN A 65 -5.49 9.62 -6.47
N GLU A 66 -4.65 8.83 -7.15
CA GLU A 66 -5.13 8.02 -8.27
C GLU A 66 -6.13 6.97 -7.82
N ILE A 67 -5.84 6.30 -6.70
CA ILE A 67 -6.77 5.31 -6.15
C ILE A 67 -8.07 5.99 -5.73
N ARG A 68 -8.01 7.18 -5.15
CA ARG A 68 -9.20 7.89 -4.70
C ARG A 68 -10.14 8.29 -5.83
N LYS A 69 -9.65 8.35 -7.06
CA LYS A 69 -10.52 8.59 -8.21
C LYS A 69 -11.46 7.43 -8.48
N ILE A 70 -11.12 6.23 -8.03
CA ILE A 70 -11.85 5.01 -8.36
C ILE A 70 -12.33 4.23 -7.13
N SER A 71 -11.88 4.58 -5.94
CA SER A 71 -12.20 3.80 -4.75
C SER A 71 -12.10 4.65 -3.49
N LYS A 72 -12.92 4.30 -2.50
CA LYS A 72 -12.84 4.91 -1.16
C LYS A 72 -12.31 3.93 -0.13
N ASN A 73 -11.75 2.82 -0.55
CA ASN A 73 -11.22 1.82 0.36
C ASN A 73 -10.06 2.39 1.18
N PRO A 74 -9.89 1.92 2.41
CA PRO A 74 -8.87 2.48 3.30
C PRO A 74 -7.46 2.37 2.74
N ILE A 75 -6.69 3.43 2.96
CA ILE A 75 -5.27 3.47 2.63
C ILE A 75 -4.53 3.86 3.89
N LEU A 76 -3.55 3.06 4.26
CA LEU A 76 -2.62 3.36 5.34
C LEU A 76 -1.28 3.72 4.75
N PHE A 77 -0.81 4.93 5.04
CA PHE A 77 0.55 5.29 4.65
C PHE A 77 1.53 4.68 5.63
N ILE A 78 2.61 4.15 5.09
CA ILE A 78 3.73 3.69 5.90
C ILE A 78 4.96 4.47 5.47
N SER A 79 5.89 4.68 6.40
CA SER A 79 7.13 5.36 6.10
C SER A 79 8.27 4.42 6.44
N SER A 80 9.01 4.02 5.42
CA SER A 80 10.14 3.13 5.58
C SER A 80 11.47 3.86 5.39
N ALA A 81 11.42 5.13 5.01
CA ALA A 81 12.60 5.84 4.54
C ALA A 81 13.37 6.54 5.65
N SER A 82 12.90 6.51 6.88
CA SER A 82 13.52 7.25 7.97
C SER A 82 13.73 6.36 9.17
N ASP A 83 14.42 6.92 10.17
CA ASP A 83 14.60 6.24 11.44
C ASP A 83 13.30 6.04 12.20
N ASN A 84 12.26 6.72 11.78
CA ASN A 84 10.94 6.61 12.40
C ASN A 84 10.02 5.72 11.57
N MET A 85 10.51 4.56 11.22
CA MET A 85 9.77 3.63 10.38
C MET A 85 8.49 3.12 10.99
N ASN A 86 8.27 3.38 12.25
CA ASN A 86 7.05 2.93 12.92
C ASN A 86 5.87 3.83 12.65
N ILE A 87 6.10 4.94 11.97
CA ILE A 87 5.00 5.88 11.72
C ILE A 87 4.08 5.28 10.69
N VAL A 88 2.85 5.09 11.11
CA VAL A 88 1.79 4.59 10.23
C VAL A 88 0.64 5.57 10.37
N MET A 89 0.17 6.07 9.23
CA MET A 89 -0.91 7.03 9.23
C MET A 89 -2.05 6.53 8.36
N ALA A 90 -3.23 6.51 8.96
CA ALA A 90 -4.45 6.26 8.21
C ALA A 90 -4.95 7.59 7.68
N MET A 91 -5.14 7.68 6.38
CA MET A 91 -5.52 8.93 5.75
C MET A 91 -6.56 8.71 4.67
N ASN A 92 -7.45 9.67 4.57
CA ASN A 92 -8.45 9.71 3.51
C ASN A 92 -8.17 10.89 2.60
N MET A 93 -7.02 10.85 1.96
CA MET A 93 -6.63 11.95 1.10
C MET A 93 -7.55 12.05 -0.10
N GLY A 94 -8.01 13.26 -0.34
CA GLY A 94 -8.86 13.56 -1.49
C GLY A 94 -10.26 13.03 -1.40
N GLY A 95 -10.63 12.42 -0.30
CA GLY A 95 -11.93 11.77 -0.20
C GLY A 95 -12.84 12.34 0.86
N ASP A 96 -12.27 12.76 1.92
CA ASP A 96 -13.11 13.08 3.08
C ASP A 96 -12.64 14.32 3.76
#